data_054b1e6fa09b4b6749fc7dcc1e81efa6
#
_entry.id   054b1e6fa09b4b6749fc7dcc1e81efa6
#
_cell.length_a   1.000
_cell.length_b   1.000
_cell.length_c   1.000
_cell.angle_alpha   90.00
_cell.angle_beta   90.00
_cell.angle_gamma   90.00
#
_symmetry.space_group_name_H-M   'P 1'
#
loop_
_entity.id
_entity.type
_entity.pdbx_description
1 polymer ?
#
loop_
_entity_poly.entity_id
_entity_poly.type
_entity_poly.pdbx_seq_one_letter_code
_entity_poly.pdbx_strand_id
1 'polypeptide(L)'
;MIYDFVKQKYQFALEQLRPYLDDLVSAFDTMSKSVVRYQYARGGTNNHRGYYCPSPIRDIYIGNCNRGHLYKTHPRTRQPSFIYGFNAQGELVTTESESCGKEFILYINHATIGISYTISEEYGLWIGTITLCEYNEVGQILLYLVASCPVDGPLLMRQYELELYHYGSEGLETADWYYLLHHDSLYVSHNIFTFQHNADGELSSYTVETRYGIDDVPHKSAVPDHVYEVYVKRKV
;
A
#
# COMPACT_ATOMS: atom_id res chain seq x y z
N MET A 1 -21.37 -5.19 3.72
CA MET A 1 -20.92 -4.63 2.43
C MET A 1 -19.45 -4.25 2.51
N ILE A 2 -18.69 -4.35 1.42
CA ILE A 2 -17.24 -4.11 1.45
C ILE A 2 -16.92 -2.66 1.87
N TYR A 3 -17.73 -1.70 1.43
CA TYR A 3 -17.58 -0.30 1.80
C TYR A 3 -17.64 -0.06 3.32
N ASP A 4 -18.58 -0.69 4.02
CA ASP A 4 -18.68 -0.54 5.49
C ASP A 4 -17.46 -1.15 6.20
N PHE A 5 -16.99 -2.29 5.69
CA PHE A 5 -15.74 -2.90 6.18
C PHE A 5 -14.55 -1.95 6.00
N VAL A 6 -14.37 -1.39 4.79
CA VAL A 6 -13.31 -0.42 4.51
C VAL A 6 -13.44 0.80 5.39
N LYS A 7 -14.66 1.34 5.55
CA LYS A 7 -14.94 2.49 6.40
C LYS A 7 -14.55 2.22 7.86
N GLN A 8 -14.85 1.02 8.37
CA GLN A 8 -14.47 0.62 9.74
C GLN A 8 -12.95 0.57 9.88
N LYS A 9 -12.22 -0.02 8.91
CA LYS A 9 -10.76 -0.08 8.91
C LYS A 9 -10.11 1.30 8.80
N TYR A 10 -10.68 2.15 7.97
CA TYR A 10 -10.24 3.54 7.85
C TYR A 10 -10.44 4.34 9.13
N GLN A 11 -11.60 4.20 9.79
CA GLN A 11 -11.88 4.85 11.08
C GLN A 11 -10.91 4.37 12.16
N PHE A 12 -10.62 3.07 12.22
CA PHE A 12 -9.59 2.54 13.12
C PHE A 12 -8.24 3.22 12.89
N ALA A 13 -7.79 3.35 11.64
CA ALA A 13 -6.53 4.03 11.32
C ALA A 13 -6.55 5.51 11.74
N LEU A 14 -7.65 6.22 11.49
CA LEU A 14 -7.82 7.61 11.92
C LEU A 14 -7.75 7.80 13.44
N GLU A 15 -8.36 6.89 14.21
CA GLU A 15 -8.32 6.93 15.66
C GLU A 15 -6.88 6.84 16.19
N GLN A 16 -6.06 5.97 15.58
CA GLN A 16 -4.65 5.84 15.96
C GLN A 16 -3.81 7.05 15.54
N LEU A 17 -4.16 7.70 14.44
CA LEU A 17 -3.48 8.89 13.92
C LEU A 17 -3.92 10.18 14.62
N ARG A 18 -5.05 10.18 15.34
CA ARG A 18 -5.65 11.36 15.98
C ARG A 18 -4.66 12.24 16.75
N PRO A 19 -3.70 11.68 17.55
CA PRO A 19 -2.74 12.51 18.30
C PRO A 19 -1.79 13.33 17.42
N TYR A 20 -1.70 13.02 16.13
CA TYR A 20 -0.73 13.58 15.19
C TYR A 20 -1.37 14.50 14.15
N LEU A 21 -2.71 14.50 14.02
CA LEU A 21 -3.42 15.19 12.93
C LEU A 21 -3.34 16.72 13.03
N ASP A 22 -3.17 17.26 14.22
CA ASP A 22 -3.11 18.72 14.44
C ASP A 22 -1.79 19.33 13.91
N ASP A 23 -0.70 18.54 13.89
CA ASP A 23 0.61 18.99 13.41
C ASP A 23 1.41 17.82 12.81
N LEU A 24 1.12 17.50 11.56
CA LEU A 24 1.80 16.41 10.82
C LEU A 24 3.29 16.69 10.59
N VAL A 25 3.68 17.95 10.48
CA VAL A 25 5.09 18.33 10.28
C VAL A 25 5.90 17.98 11.53
N SER A 26 5.44 18.42 12.70
CA SER A 26 6.10 18.08 13.97
C SER A 26 6.06 16.59 14.28
N ALA A 27 4.98 15.90 13.88
CA ALA A 27 4.88 14.45 14.01
C ALA A 27 5.95 13.75 13.15
N PHE A 28 6.09 14.13 11.87
CA PHE A 28 7.12 13.60 10.98
C PHE A 28 8.52 13.88 11.51
N ASP A 29 8.80 15.11 11.98
CA ASP A 29 10.09 15.49 12.54
C ASP A 29 10.42 14.68 13.81
N THR A 30 9.42 14.37 14.61
CA THR A 30 9.57 13.52 15.79
C THR A 30 9.90 12.08 15.42
N MET A 31 9.22 11.51 14.42
CA MET A 31 9.55 10.18 13.90
C MET A 31 10.93 10.15 13.27
N SER A 32 11.30 11.21 12.54
CA SER A 32 12.62 11.34 11.93
C SER A 32 13.78 11.36 12.94
N LYS A 33 13.55 11.83 14.17
CA LYS A 33 14.56 11.77 15.25
C LYS A 33 14.85 10.33 15.72
N SER A 34 13.93 9.39 15.48
CA SER A 34 14.15 7.97 15.80
C SER A 34 14.92 7.22 14.72
N VAL A 35 15.16 7.85 13.56
CA VAL A 35 15.84 7.24 12.42
C VAL A 35 17.34 7.10 12.73
N VAL A 36 17.84 5.87 12.63
CA VAL A 36 19.25 5.54 12.80
C VAL A 36 19.92 5.15 11.47
N ARG A 37 19.13 4.85 10.45
CA ARG A 37 19.62 4.42 9.14
C ARG A 37 18.71 4.92 8.03
N TYR A 38 19.33 5.46 6.97
CA TYR A 38 18.64 5.82 5.74
C TYR A 38 18.94 4.85 4.61
N GLN A 39 17.96 4.64 3.74
CA GLN A 39 18.11 4.02 2.43
C GLN A 39 17.48 4.90 1.37
N TYR A 40 17.95 4.75 0.15
CA TYR A 40 17.54 5.58 -0.98
C TYR A 40 17.12 4.68 -2.13
N ALA A 41 16.07 5.06 -2.85
CA ALA A 41 15.67 4.33 -4.05
C ALA A 41 15.51 5.27 -5.24
N ARG A 42 15.65 4.70 -6.44
CA ARG A 42 15.32 5.34 -7.70
C ARG A 42 14.28 4.50 -8.44
N GLY A 43 13.25 5.17 -8.97
CA GLY A 43 12.08 4.52 -9.56
C GLY A 43 11.10 4.05 -8.50
N GLY A 44 10.14 3.23 -8.91
CA GLY A 44 9.09 2.73 -8.02
C GLY A 44 7.97 3.74 -7.72
N THR A 45 7.94 4.87 -8.42
CA THR A 45 7.01 5.99 -8.15
C THR A 45 5.54 5.68 -8.42
N ASN A 46 5.25 4.57 -9.12
CA ASN A 46 3.90 4.09 -9.35
C ASN A 46 3.32 3.28 -8.18
N ASN A 47 4.15 3.01 -7.17
CA ASN A 47 3.76 2.25 -5.99
C ASN A 47 3.80 3.15 -4.77
N HIS A 48 2.77 3.09 -3.95
CA HIS A 48 2.82 3.66 -2.61
C HIS A 48 4.04 3.10 -1.86
N ARG A 49 4.85 3.95 -1.26
CA ARG A 49 6.15 3.62 -0.63
C ARG A 49 7.22 3.02 -1.58
N GLY A 50 7.00 3.07 -2.90
CA GLY A 50 8.00 2.64 -3.87
C GLY A 50 8.55 1.24 -3.62
N TYR A 51 9.86 1.12 -3.34
CA TYR A 51 10.53 -0.17 -3.10
C TYR A 51 9.93 -0.94 -1.91
N TYR A 52 9.49 -0.25 -0.87
CA TYR A 52 8.89 -0.84 0.33
C TYR A 52 7.36 -0.86 0.30
N CYS A 53 6.76 -0.86 -0.89
CA CYS A 53 5.33 -1.11 -1.03
C CYS A 53 4.96 -2.46 -0.39
N PRO A 54 4.00 -2.51 0.55
CA PRO A 54 3.66 -3.75 1.23
C PRO A 54 2.95 -4.77 0.36
N SER A 55 2.31 -4.33 -0.75
CA SER A 55 1.43 -5.15 -1.58
C SER A 55 2.15 -6.28 -2.33
N PRO A 56 1.87 -7.56 -2.06
CA PRO A 56 2.29 -8.68 -2.91
C PRO A 56 1.66 -8.66 -4.31
N ILE A 57 0.40 -8.21 -4.43
CA ILE A 57 -0.31 -8.15 -5.73
C ILE A 57 0.44 -7.24 -6.70
N ARG A 58 1.00 -6.12 -6.22
CA ARG A 58 1.75 -5.20 -7.06
C ARG A 58 2.98 -5.85 -7.70
N ASP A 59 3.62 -6.79 -7.02
CA ASP A 59 4.76 -7.53 -7.57
C ASP A 59 4.35 -8.58 -8.60
N ILE A 60 3.20 -9.19 -8.40
CA ILE A 60 2.72 -10.34 -9.17
C ILE A 60 1.96 -9.87 -10.42
N TYR A 61 0.89 -9.10 -10.22
CA TYR A 61 -0.07 -8.74 -11.27
C TYR A 61 0.44 -7.67 -12.22
N ILE A 62 1.09 -6.66 -11.68
CA ILE A 62 1.55 -5.55 -12.52
C ILE A 62 2.92 -5.86 -13.14
N GLY A 63 3.42 -7.09 -13.10
CA GLY A 63 4.62 -7.70 -13.73
C GLY A 63 5.79 -6.80 -14.15
N ASN A 64 5.50 -5.52 -14.32
CA ASN A 64 6.37 -4.39 -14.57
C ASN A 64 6.36 -3.38 -13.43
N CYS A 65 5.77 -3.72 -12.27
CA CYS A 65 5.86 -2.87 -11.10
C CYS A 65 7.31 -2.87 -10.62
N ASN A 66 8.09 -2.07 -11.32
CA ASN A 66 9.45 -1.83 -10.94
C ASN A 66 9.43 -1.11 -9.59
N ARG A 67 9.72 -1.86 -8.51
CA ARG A 67 9.92 -1.28 -7.18
C ARG A 67 11.09 -0.28 -7.15
N GLY A 68 11.82 -0.17 -8.25
CA GLY A 68 13.02 0.64 -8.35
C GLY A 68 14.27 -0.10 -7.83
N HIS A 69 15.33 0.64 -7.64
CA HIS A 69 16.63 0.15 -7.16
C HIS A 69 17.00 0.84 -5.87
N LEU A 70 17.41 0.05 -4.87
CA LEU A 70 17.98 0.57 -3.64
C LEU A 70 19.45 0.98 -3.84
N TYR A 71 19.83 2.11 -3.25
CA TYR A 71 21.20 2.55 -3.12
C TYR A 71 21.68 2.39 -1.68
N LYS A 72 22.92 1.95 -1.51
CA LYS A 72 23.54 1.84 -0.19
C LYS A 72 23.89 3.21 0.42
N THR A 73 24.10 4.21 -0.44
CA THR A 73 24.49 5.58 -0.03
C THR A 73 23.64 6.58 -0.83
N HIS A 74 23.55 7.81 -0.33
CA HIS A 74 22.90 8.90 -1.07
C HIS A 74 23.52 9.06 -2.48
N PRO A 75 22.71 9.02 -3.54
CA PRO A 75 23.22 9.21 -4.89
C PRO A 75 23.79 10.63 -5.07
N ARG A 76 25.01 10.73 -5.60
CA ARG A 76 25.72 12.03 -5.72
C ARG A 76 25.20 12.89 -6.88
N THR A 77 24.67 12.30 -7.92
CA THR A 77 24.42 12.95 -9.20
C THR A 77 22.94 13.16 -9.52
N ARG A 78 22.03 12.54 -8.78
CA ARG A 78 20.57 12.64 -9.03
C ARG A 78 19.83 12.52 -7.70
N GLN A 79 18.72 13.25 -7.58
CA GLN A 79 17.82 13.10 -6.45
C GLN A 79 17.23 11.67 -6.41
N PRO A 80 17.17 11.03 -5.24
CA PRO A 80 16.46 9.77 -5.09
C PRO A 80 14.97 9.98 -5.29
N SER A 81 14.27 8.98 -5.86
CA SER A 81 12.80 9.01 -5.93
C SER A 81 12.18 8.82 -4.55
N PHE A 82 12.87 8.08 -3.68
CA PHE A 82 12.45 7.86 -2.29
C PHE A 82 13.63 7.90 -1.34
N ILE A 83 13.38 8.44 -0.15
CA ILE A 83 14.25 8.38 1.02
C ILE A 83 13.49 7.62 2.11
N TYR A 84 14.09 6.58 2.66
CA TYR A 84 13.50 5.72 3.69
C TYR A 84 14.28 5.85 4.98
N GLY A 85 13.60 6.14 6.07
CA GLY A 85 14.18 6.22 7.42
C GLY A 85 13.78 5.01 8.26
N PHE A 86 14.78 4.33 8.84
CA PHE A 86 14.61 3.15 9.69
C PHE A 86 15.05 3.45 11.11
N ASN A 87 14.24 3.02 12.09
CA ASN A 87 14.58 3.10 13.50
C ASN A 87 15.59 2.02 13.93
N ALA A 88 15.94 1.98 15.22
CA ALA A 88 16.89 1.01 15.78
C ALA A 88 16.36 -0.44 15.74
N GLN A 89 15.06 -0.65 15.65
CA GLN A 89 14.42 -1.96 15.49
C GLN A 89 14.43 -2.45 14.03
N GLY A 90 14.89 -1.61 13.10
CA GLY A 90 14.88 -1.89 11.67
C GLY A 90 13.53 -1.65 11.00
N GLU A 91 12.60 -1.01 11.68
CA GLU A 91 11.28 -0.66 11.16
C GLU A 91 11.36 0.60 10.29
N LEU A 92 10.65 0.60 9.17
CA LEU A 92 10.50 1.76 8.29
C LEU A 92 9.55 2.77 8.93
N VAL A 93 10.06 3.86 9.48
CA VAL A 93 9.27 4.84 10.22
C VAL A 93 8.97 6.12 9.44
N THR A 94 9.77 6.43 8.41
CA THR A 94 9.53 7.59 7.53
C THR A 94 9.81 7.27 6.08
N THR A 95 9.03 7.86 5.17
CA THR A 95 9.34 7.91 3.74
C THR A 95 9.20 9.35 3.23
N GLU A 96 10.07 9.72 2.31
CA GLU A 96 9.98 10.98 1.57
C GLU A 96 10.08 10.69 0.08
N SER A 97 9.24 11.31 -0.71
CA SER A 97 9.32 11.25 -2.17
C SER A 97 8.81 12.53 -2.80
N GLU A 98 9.35 12.86 -3.97
CA GLU A 98 8.89 14.01 -4.73
C GLU A 98 7.43 13.86 -5.20
N SER A 99 6.99 12.63 -5.49
CA SER A 99 5.65 12.34 -6.01
C SER A 99 4.59 12.09 -4.95
N CYS A 100 4.98 11.58 -3.77
CA CYS A 100 4.04 11.14 -2.71
C CYS A 100 4.16 11.99 -1.44
N GLY A 101 5.05 12.99 -1.43
CA GLY A 101 5.29 13.82 -0.25
C GLY A 101 6.04 13.09 0.87
N LYS A 102 5.71 13.43 2.11
CA LYS A 102 6.26 12.85 3.32
C LYS A 102 5.26 11.93 3.97
N GLU A 103 5.71 10.78 4.47
CA GLU A 103 4.89 9.84 5.22
C GLU A 103 5.62 9.43 6.48
N PHE A 104 4.89 9.33 7.60
CA PHE A 104 5.36 8.59 8.75
C PHE A 104 4.48 7.37 9.02
N ILE A 105 5.06 6.36 9.67
CA ILE A 105 4.47 5.03 9.86
C ILE A 105 4.51 4.66 11.33
N LEU A 106 3.35 4.33 11.88
CA LEU A 106 3.16 3.81 13.22
C LEU A 106 3.10 2.29 13.19
N TYR A 107 3.69 1.65 14.19
CA TYR A 107 3.62 0.21 14.44
C TYR A 107 2.74 -0.05 15.66
N ILE A 108 1.65 -0.77 15.48
CA ILE A 108 0.65 -1.02 16.54
C ILE A 108 0.28 -2.51 16.52
N ASN A 109 0.76 -3.27 17.49
CA ASN A 109 0.57 -4.72 17.54
C ASN A 109 0.98 -5.38 16.22
N HIS A 110 0.01 -6.02 15.53
CA HIS A 110 0.20 -6.67 14.23
C HIS A 110 -0.23 -5.78 13.05
N ALA A 111 -0.16 -4.47 13.20
CA ALA A 111 -0.53 -3.54 12.14
C ALA A 111 0.50 -2.41 11.96
N THR A 112 0.58 -1.90 10.73
CA THR A 112 1.24 -0.62 10.45
C THR A 112 0.24 0.38 9.88
N ILE A 113 0.31 1.61 10.36
CA ILE A 113 -0.57 2.70 9.92
C ILE A 113 0.32 3.83 9.43
N GLY A 114 0.13 4.27 8.20
CA GLY A 114 0.85 5.40 7.62
C GLY A 114 -0.07 6.56 7.30
N ILE A 115 0.46 7.76 7.37
CA ILE A 115 -0.18 8.96 6.86
C ILE A 115 0.82 9.75 6.02
N SER A 116 0.45 9.99 4.76
CA SER A 116 1.24 10.85 3.88
C SER A 116 0.65 12.24 3.77
N TYR A 117 1.51 13.23 3.63
CA TYR A 117 1.13 14.62 3.42
C TYR A 117 2.12 15.32 2.47
N THR A 118 1.62 16.36 1.83
CA THR A 118 2.41 17.23 0.97
C THR A 118 2.18 18.67 1.38
N ILE A 119 3.20 19.51 1.21
CA ILE A 119 3.10 20.95 1.39
C ILE A 119 3.33 21.58 0.04
N SER A 120 2.37 22.37 -0.43
CA SER A 120 2.49 23.14 -1.68
C SER A 120 2.28 24.62 -1.40
N GLU A 121 2.82 25.47 -2.29
CA GLU A 121 2.61 26.92 -2.19
C GLU A 121 1.14 27.29 -2.46
N GLU A 122 0.44 26.52 -3.28
CA GLU A 122 -0.94 26.81 -3.71
C GLU A 122 -1.98 26.37 -2.70
N TYR A 123 -1.81 25.16 -2.12
CA TYR A 123 -2.84 24.53 -1.26
C TYR A 123 -2.41 24.41 0.21
N GLY A 124 -1.19 24.82 0.55
CA GLY A 124 -0.65 24.61 1.88
C GLY A 124 -0.38 23.13 2.16
N LEU A 125 -0.60 22.70 3.40
CA LEU A 125 -0.47 21.31 3.82
C LEU A 125 -1.77 20.56 3.50
N TRP A 126 -1.65 19.43 2.81
CA TRP A 126 -2.76 18.53 2.55
C TRP A 126 -2.37 17.05 2.76
N ILE A 127 -3.33 16.26 3.23
CA ILE A 127 -3.14 14.83 3.45
C ILE A 127 -3.38 14.09 2.14
N GLY A 128 -2.40 13.30 1.71
CA GLY A 128 -2.46 12.51 0.50
C GLY A 128 -3.19 11.19 0.71
N THR A 129 -2.62 10.33 1.56
CA THR A 129 -3.15 8.98 1.81
C THR A 129 -3.05 8.60 3.28
N ILE A 130 -3.99 7.76 3.71
CA ILE A 130 -3.91 6.99 4.94
C ILE A 130 -3.82 5.51 4.56
N THR A 131 -2.90 4.79 5.18
CA THR A 131 -2.65 3.38 4.90
C THR A 131 -2.78 2.55 6.14
N LEU A 132 -3.26 1.32 5.99
CA LEU A 132 -3.31 0.31 7.03
C LEU A 132 -2.82 -1.01 6.44
N CYS A 133 -1.84 -1.64 7.09
CA CYS A 133 -1.45 -3.03 6.84
C CYS A 133 -1.70 -3.83 8.10
N GLU A 134 -2.38 -4.96 7.99
CA GLU A 134 -2.54 -5.93 9.07
C GLU A 134 -1.78 -7.20 8.73
N TYR A 135 -1.15 -7.79 9.74
CA TYR A 135 -0.31 -8.99 9.61
C TYR A 135 -0.79 -10.09 10.56
N ASN A 136 -0.58 -11.33 10.17
CA ASN A 136 -0.75 -12.45 11.09
C ASN A 136 0.48 -12.59 12.03
N GLU A 137 0.42 -13.56 12.96
CA GLU A 137 1.47 -13.80 13.95
C GLU A 137 2.84 -14.17 13.35
N VAL A 138 2.86 -14.67 12.11
CA VAL A 138 4.10 -15.02 11.41
C VAL A 138 4.58 -13.92 10.46
N GLY A 139 3.94 -12.74 10.50
CA GLY A 139 4.35 -11.55 9.74
C GLY A 139 3.87 -11.52 8.28
N GLN A 140 2.97 -12.42 7.88
CA GLN A 140 2.34 -12.37 6.55
C GLN A 140 1.24 -11.31 6.54
N ILE A 141 1.16 -10.54 5.47
CA ILE A 141 0.14 -9.51 5.30
C ILE A 141 -1.23 -10.13 5.10
N LEU A 142 -2.21 -9.72 5.88
CA LEU A 142 -3.61 -10.14 5.76
C LEU A 142 -4.47 -9.10 5.05
N LEU A 143 -4.13 -7.83 5.25
CA LEU A 143 -4.87 -6.70 4.70
C LEU A 143 -3.91 -5.56 4.36
N TYR A 144 -4.13 -4.95 3.21
CA TYR A 144 -3.52 -3.69 2.84
C TYR A 144 -4.58 -2.73 2.32
N LEU A 145 -4.78 -1.64 3.03
CA LEU A 145 -5.68 -0.55 2.67
C LEU A 145 -4.88 0.71 2.37
N VAL A 146 -5.16 1.32 1.23
CA VAL A 146 -4.71 2.67 0.87
C VAL A 146 -5.95 3.50 0.62
N ALA A 147 -6.15 4.55 1.41
CA ALA A 147 -7.28 5.45 1.26
C ALA A 147 -6.78 6.87 0.97
N SER A 148 -7.26 7.50 -0.09
CA SER A 148 -6.96 8.90 -0.39
C SER A 148 -7.96 9.83 0.29
N CYS A 149 -7.45 10.98 0.75
CA CYS A 149 -8.23 12.05 1.36
C CYS A 149 -8.44 13.20 0.35
N PRO A 150 -9.53 13.95 0.44
CA PRO A 150 -9.70 15.16 -0.37
C PRO A 150 -8.70 16.23 0.05
N VAL A 151 -8.27 17.05 -0.89
CA VAL A 151 -7.37 18.20 -0.65
C VAL A 151 -8.04 19.23 0.27
N ASP A 152 -9.35 19.44 0.07
CA ASP A 152 -10.15 20.42 0.81
C ASP A 152 -11.28 19.73 1.56
N GLY A 153 -11.23 19.74 2.89
CA GLY A 153 -12.37 19.28 3.68
C GLY A 153 -12.04 18.29 4.78
N PRO A 154 -13.07 17.71 5.41
CA PRO A 154 -12.88 16.74 6.48
C PRO A 154 -12.16 15.50 5.95
N LEU A 155 -11.45 14.78 6.83
CA LEU A 155 -10.76 13.53 6.53
C LEU A 155 -11.76 12.43 6.12
N LEU A 156 -12.42 12.63 5.00
CA LEU A 156 -13.34 11.66 4.40
C LEU A 156 -12.57 10.86 3.35
N MET A 157 -12.75 9.56 3.40
CA MET A 157 -12.20 8.66 2.38
C MET A 157 -12.87 8.95 1.03
N ARG A 158 -12.09 9.38 0.05
CA ARG A 158 -12.56 9.70 -1.31
C ARG A 158 -12.44 8.52 -2.25
N GLN A 159 -11.31 7.86 -2.18
CA GLN A 159 -10.99 6.66 -2.97
C GLN A 159 -10.28 5.68 -2.06
N TYR A 160 -10.38 4.40 -2.38
CA TYR A 160 -9.60 3.39 -1.69
C TYR A 160 -9.18 2.25 -2.62
N GLU A 161 -8.07 1.64 -2.26
CA GLU A 161 -7.65 0.32 -2.68
C GLU A 161 -7.59 -0.56 -1.45
N LEU A 162 -8.25 -1.71 -1.49
CA LEU A 162 -8.22 -2.70 -0.42
C LEU A 162 -7.77 -4.03 -1.00
N GLU A 163 -6.76 -4.61 -0.40
CA GLU A 163 -6.27 -5.95 -0.70
C GLU A 163 -6.47 -6.84 0.53
N LEU A 164 -7.06 -8.02 0.34
CA LEU A 164 -7.22 -9.04 1.38
C LEU A 164 -6.48 -10.29 0.93
N TYR A 165 -5.72 -10.91 1.84
CA TYR A 165 -4.84 -12.03 1.53
C TYR A 165 -5.21 -13.26 2.35
N HIS A 166 -5.32 -14.40 1.69
CA HIS A 166 -5.66 -15.68 2.29
C HIS A 166 -4.53 -16.68 2.05
N TYR A 167 -4.02 -17.24 3.14
CA TYR A 167 -2.91 -18.18 3.10
C TYR A 167 -3.37 -19.57 3.50
N GLY A 168 -2.90 -20.58 2.75
CA GLY A 168 -3.05 -21.98 3.07
C GLY A 168 -1.72 -22.62 3.49
N SER A 169 -1.67 -23.92 3.44
CA SER A 169 -0.49 -24.70 3.84
C SER A 169 0.73 -24.49 2.97
N GLU A 170 0.53 -24.13 1.69
CA GLU A 170 1.58 -23.94 0.69
C GLU A 170 1.99 -22.48 0.50
N GLY A 171 1.29 -21.55 1.16
CA GLY A 171 1.55 -20.13 1.03
C GLY A 171 0.31 -19.31 0.66
N LEU A 172 0.47 -18.28 -0.15
CA LEU A 172 -0.63 -17.41 -0.58
C LEU A 172 -1.55 -18.17 -1.55
N GLU A 173 -2.81 -18.43 -1.15
CA GLU A 173 -3.80 -19.18 -1.96
C GLU A 173 -4.66 -18.24 -2.80
N THR A 174 -5.23 -17.22 -2.17
CA THR A 174 -6.08 -16.24 -2.86
C THR A 174 -5.82 -14.83 -2.36
N ALA A 175 -6.17 -13.86 -3.19
CA ALA A 175 -6.25 -12.49 -2.77
C ALA A 175 -7.41 -11.77 -3.46
N ASP A 176 -8.06 -10.89 -2.71
CA ASP A 176 -9.11 -10.01 -3.21
C ASP A 176 -8.58 -8.59 -3.29
N TRP A 177 -8.69 -7.96 -4.46
CA TRP A 177 -8.32 -6.57 -4.64
C TRP A 177 -9.53 -5.75 -5.05
N TYR A 178 -9.96 -4.88 -4.14
CA TYR A 178 -11.06 -3.94 -4.36
C TYR A 178 -10.51 -2.55 -4.65
N TYR A 179 -11.07 -1.92 -5.66
CA TYR A 179 -10.71 -0.57 -6.06
C TYR A 179 -11.95 0.29 -6.29
N LEU A 180 -12.11 1.35 -5.49
CA LEU A 180 -13.18 2.33 -5.63
C LEU A 180 -12.67 3.52 -6.46
N LEU A 181 -13.22 3.68 -7.68
CA LEU A 181 -12.82 4.73 -8.61
C LEU A 181 -13.42 6.11 -8.28
N HIS A 182 -14.67 6.12 -7.81
CA HIS A 182 -15.40 7.36 -7.53
C HIS A 182 -16.32 7.18 -6.34
N HIS A 183 -16.16 8.05 -5.35
CA HIS A 183 -16.98 8.09 -4.14
C HIS A 183 -18.49 8.21 -4.45
N ASP A 184 -18.85 9.02 -5.45
CA ASP A 184 -20.26 9.31 -5.75
C ASP A 184 -21.00 8.16 -6.44
N SER A 185 -20.30 7.21 -7.03
CA SER A 185 -20.88 6.10 -7.77
C SER A 185 -20.96 4.80 -6.97
N LEU A 186 -20.22 4.69 -5.87
CA LEU A 186 -20.02 3.43 -5.11
C LEU A 186 -19.61 2.26 -6.02
N TYR A 187 -19.07 2.58 -7.20
CA TYR A 187 -18.68 1.58 -8.18
C TYR A 187 -17.31 0.99 -7.82
N VAL A 188 -17.33 -0.29 -7.51
CA VAL A 188 -16.15 -1.04 -7.06
C VAL A 188 -15.72 -2.02 -8.16
N SER A 189 -14.44 -1.99 -8.49
CA SER A 189 -13.78 -3.09 -9.21
C SER A 189 -13.26 -4.09 -8.18
N HIS A 190 -13.60 -5.36 -8.37
CA HIS A 190 -13.16 -6.47 -7.52
C HIS A 190 -12.42 -7.50 -8.37
N ASN A 191 -11.12 -7.65 -8.13
CA ASN A 191 -10.29 -8.65 -8.76
C ASN A 191 -10.00 -9.76 -7.75
N ILE A 192 -10.30 -10.99 -8.11
CA ILE A 192 -10.06 -12.18 -7.31
C ILE A 192 -8.89 -12.93 -7.92
N PHE A 193 -7.81 -13.05 -7.18
CA PHE A 193 -6.62 -13.79 -7.58
C PHE A 193 -6.65 -15.18 -6.95
N THR A 194 -6.36 -16.20 -7.74
CA THR A 194 -6.12 -17.55 -7.25
C THR A 194 -4.73 -17.96 -7.68
N PHE A 195 -3.90 -18.34 -6.71
CA PHE A 195 -2.49 -18.63 -6.90
C PHE A 195 -2.23 -20.12 -6.94
N GLN A 196 -1.26 -20.54 -7.74
CA GLN A 196 -0.82 -21.91 -7.83
C GLN A 196 0.68 -21.98 -7.54
N HIS A 197 1.07 -23.02 -6.81
CA HIS A 197 2.45 -23.27 -6.43
C HIS A 197 2.99 -24.48 -7.18
N ASN A 198 4.30 -24.50 -7.43
CA ASN A 198 4.99 -25.67 -7.97
C ASN A 198 5.29 -26.67 -6.83
N ALA A 199 5.89 -27.82 -7.19
CA ALA A 199 6.23 -28.86 -6.22
C ALA A 199 7.24 -28.40 -5.12
N ASP A 200 7.95 -27.31 -5.36
CA ASP A 200 8.90 -26.72 -4.42
C ASP A 200 8.24 -25.64 -3.53
N GLY A 201 6.92 -25.43 -3.67
CA GLY A 201 6.16 -24.41 -2.93
C GLY A 201 6.36 -22.97 -3.44
N GLU A 202 7.02 -22.79 -4.59
CA GLU A 202 7.18 -21.48 -5.21
C GLU A 202 5.95 -21.11 -6.05
N LEU A 203 5.53 -19.86 -6.03
CA LEU A 203 4.44 -19.36 -6.86
C LEU A 203 4.76 -19.54 -8.34
N SER A 204 3.93 -20.31 -9.05
CA SER A 204 4.15 -20.67 -10.46
C SER A 204 3.21 -19.94 -11.42
N SER A 205 1.95 -19.80 -11.07
CA SER A 205 0.95 -19.11 -11.88
C SER A 205 -0.15 -18.52 -11.00
N TYR A 206 -0.99 -17.70 -11.60
CA TYR A 206 -2.21 -17.21 -10.99
C TYR A 206 -3.30 -16.98 -12.04
N THR A 207 -4.55 -17.01 -11.60
CA THR A 207 -5.70 -16.59 -12.39
C THR A 207 -6.31 -15.34 -11.79
N VAL A 208 -6.93 -14.51 -12.62
CA VAL A 208 -7.68 -13.33 -12.16
C VAL A 208 -9.10 -13.39 -12.69
N GLU A 209 -10.06 -13.35 -11.79
CA GLU A 209 -11.46 -13.10 -12.09
C GLU A 209 -11.77 -11.64 -11.74
N THR A 210 -12.27 -10.86 -12.70
CA THR A 210 -12.66 -9.46 -12.46
C THR A 210 -14.17 -9.34 -12.40
N ARG A 211 -14.66 -8.71 -11.34
CA ARG A 211 -16.07 -8.36 -11.13
C ARG A 211 -16.21 -6.86 -11.00
N TYR A 212 -17.30 -6.34 -11.52
CA TYR A 212 -17.67 -4.93 -11.36
C TYR A 212 -19.06 -4.84 -10.76
N GLY A 213 -19.29 -3.91 -9.86
CA GLY A 213 -20.60 -3.75 -9.27
C GLY A 213 -20.75 -2.47 -8.48
N ILE A 214 -22.00 -2.14 -8.23
CA ILE A 214 -22.39 -1.17 -7.22
C ILE A 214 -22.75 -2.00 -5.99
N ASP A 215 -22.01 -1.76 -4.91
CA ASP A 215 -22.38 -2.21 -3.57
C ASP A 215 -22.73 -3.71 -3.46
N ASP A 216 -21.77 -4.59 -3.78
CA ASP A 216 -21.84 -6.05 -3.65
C ASP A 216 -22.80 -6.80 -4.63
N VAL A 217 -23.34 -6.15 -5.65
CA VAL A 217 -23.99 -6.86 -6.75
C VAL A 217 -22.95 -7.08 -7.86
N PRO A 218 -22.26 -8.22 -7.89
CA PRO A 218 -21.21 -8.45 -8.87
C PRO A 218 -21.83 -8.66 -10.25
N HIS A 219 -21.45 -7.80 -11.18
CA HIS A 219 -21.59 -8.11 -12.60
C HIS A 219 -20.28 -8.75 -13.05
N LYS A 220 -20.34 -10.02 -13.46
CA LYS A 220 -19.15 -10.70 -14.00
C LYS A 220 -18.67 -9.93 -15.23
N SER A 221 -17.38 -9.65 -15.31
CA SER A 221 -16.77 -9.05 -16.48
C SER A 221 -17.04 -9.92 -17.72
N ALA A 222 -17.29 -9.28 -18.85
CA ALA A 222 -17.29 -9.97 -20.15
C ALA A 222 -15.88 -10.40 -20.62
N VAL A 223 -14.84 -9.97 -19.90
CA VAL A 223 -13.45 -10.37 -20.16
C VAL A 223 -13.26 -11.78 -19.60
N PRO A 224 -12.80 -12.75 -20.41
CA PRO A 224 -12.52 -14.09 -19.93
C PRO A 224 -11.46 -14.08 -18.83
N ASP A 225 -11.58 -15.01 -17.88
CA ASP A 225 -10.54 -15.23 -16.88
C ASP A 225 -9.21 -15.55 -17.59
N HIS A 226 -8.15 -14.83 -17.25
CA HIS A 226 -6.83 -15.06 -17.84
C HIS A 226 -5.94 -15.79 -16.84
N VAL A 227 -5.21 -16.78 -17.36
CA VAL A 227 -4.13 -17.45 -16.63
C VAL A 227 -2.84 -16.70 -16.93
N TYR A 228 -2.16 -16.27 -15.88
CA TYR A 228 -0.87 -15.60 -15.97
C TYR A 228 0.23 -16.49 -15.41
N GLU A 229 1.29 -16.69 -16.17
CA GLU A 229 2.50 -17.35 -15.68
C GLU A 229 3.36 -16.33 -14.92
N VAL A 230 3.81 -16.71 -13.73
CA VAL A 230 4.68 -15.86 -12.91
C VAL A 230 6.13 -16.13 -13.26
N TYR A 231 6.75 -15.20 -13.96
CA TYR A 231 8.19 -15.24 -14.18
C TYR A 231 8.92 -14.63 -12.98
N VAL A 232 9.23 -15.44 -11.99
CA VAL A 232 10.09 -15.01 -10.89
C VAL A 232 11.51 -14.87 -11.43
N LYS A 233 11.96 -13.62 -11.64
CA LYS A 233 13.39 -13.37 -11.85
C LYS A 233 14.10 -13.74 -10.54
N ARG A 234 14.74 -14.92 -10.49
CA ARG A 234 15.65 -15.24 -9.39
C ARG A 234 16.67 -14.13 -9.27
N LYS A 235 16.68 -13.46 -8.11
CA LYS A 235 17.80 -12.58 -7.76
C LYS A 235 19.02 -13.49 -7.60
N VAL A 236 19.95 -13.39 -8.55
CA VAL A 236 21.31 -13.90 -8.41
C VAL A 236 22.06 -12.98 -7.47
#